data_fd195e0c21401c10662db547a2a72c45
#
_entry.id   fd195e0c21401c10662db547a2a72c45
#
_cell.length_a   1.000
_cell.length_b   1.000
_cell.length_c   1.000
_cell.angle_alpha   90.00
_cell.angle_beta   90.00
_cell.angle_gamma   90.00
#
_symmetry.space_group_name_H-M   'P 1'
#
loop_
_entity.id
_entity.type
_entity.pdbx_description
1 polymer ?
#
loop_
_entity_poly.entity_id
_entity_poly.type
_entity_poly.pdbx_seq_one_letter_code
_entity_poly.pdbx_strand_id
1 'polypeptide(L)'
;MSERVAIVAGAGGELGRVTAEKLAAAGYTVAGVDRSQEGLKQLPDGIRREAADPADPAAARSVVDRIAAEVGPPEVLVNTVGTYRLGEALTATPEDLRLMIDVNVGAALWLTQAVVPYLRERGSGSIVHVAARPGLEPTAGMAAYAVSKAALAYLTRVLDLELRPLGIRVNAVAPQLLDTAKNRPYLPADLLAHAVAPEAIADIIVYLVSDAAAPVSGAIVPAYGA
;
A
#
# COMPACT_ATOMS: atom_id res chain seq x y z
N MET A 1 -9.79 -17.25 20.02
CA MET A 1 -9.70 -16.79 18.62
C MET A 1 -8.27 -16.32 18.41
N SER A 2 -7.55 -16.78 17.38
CA SER A 2 -6.23 -16.25 17.06
C SER A 2 -6.35 -14.76 16.74
N GLU A 3 -5.40 -13.95 17.21
CA GLU A 3 -5.35 -12.52 16.87
C GLU A 3 -5.21 -12.35 15.35
N ARG A 4 -6.00 -11.45 14.78
CA ARG A 4 -5.95 -11.10 13.36
C ARG A 4 -4.86 -10.05 13.15
N VAL A 5 -3.69 -10.44 12.66
CA VAL A 5 -2.56 -9.53 12.49
C VAL A 5 -2.57 -8.90 11.10
N ALA A 6 -2.50 -7.56 11.05
CA ALA A 6 -2.37 -6.78 9.82
C ALA A 6 -1.07 -5.98 9.81
N ILE A 7 -0.35 -6.03 8.70
CA ILE A 7 0.81 -5.18 8.43
C ILE A 7 0.38 -4.04 7.52
N VAL A 8 0.65 -2.80 7.92
CA VAL A 8 0.48 -1.61 7.10
C VAL A 8 1.85 -0.99 6.82
N ALA A 9 2.34 -1.14 5.61
CA ALA A 9 3.56 -0.50 5.15
C ALA A 9 3.27 0.88 4.57
N GLY A 10 4.15 1.85 4.85
CA GLY A 10 3.91 3.26 4.61
C GLY A 10 3.09 3.93 5.72
N ALA A 11 3.06 3.32 6.91
CA ALA A 11 2.22 3.75 8.04
C ALA A 11 2.60 5.13 8.62
N GLY A 12 3.81 5.62 8.35
CA GLY A 12 4.22 6.98 8.69
C GLY A 12 3.63 8.05 7.78
N GLY A 13 3.04 7.68 6.65
CA GLY A 13 2.28 8.57 5.77
C GLY A 13 0.82 8.70 6.20
N GLU A 14 0.14 9.75 5.72
CA GLU A 14 -1.23 10.06 6.15
C GLU A 14 -2.23 8.94 5.79
N LEU A 15 -2.20 8.41 4.55
CA LEU A 15 -3.06 7.30 4.17
C LEU A 15 -2.74 6.02 4.96
N GLY A 16 -1.45 5.71 5.15
CA GLY A 16 -1.04 4.52 5.90
C GLY A 16 -1.47 4.60 7.36
N ARG A 17 -1.32 5.79 7.99
CA ARG A 17 -1.75 6.02 9.37
C ARG A 17 -3.25 5.81 9.53
N VAL A 18 -4.07 6.47 8.71
CA VAL A 18 -5.53 6.33 8.75
C VAL A 18 -5.97 4.89 8.47
N THR A 19 -5.28 4.20 7.54
CA THR A 19 -5.55 2.78 7.27
C THR A 19 -5.25 1.91 8.49
N ALA A 20 -4.12 2.15 9.17
CA ALA A 20 -3.74 1.42 10.37
C ALA A 20 -4.76 1.65 11.52
N GLU A 21 -5.22 2.87 11.71
CA GLU A 21 -6.26 3.24 12.68
C GLU A 21 -7.58 2.50 12.39
N LYS A 22 -8.03 2.51 11.13
CA LYS A 22 -9.29 1.85 10.74
C LYS A 22 -9.21 0.32 10.85
N LEU A 23 -8.07 -0.28 10.53
CA LEU A 23 -7.86 -1.72 10.72
C LEU A 23 -7.86 -2.08 12.21
N ALA A 24 -7.22 -1.29 13.06
CA ALA A 24 -7.27 -1.49 14.51
C ALA A 24 -8.72 -1.39 15.04
N ALA A 25 -9.49 -0.40 14.58
CA ALA A 25 -10.91 -0.26 14.91
C ALA A 25 -11.77 -1.43 14.39
N ALA A 26 -11.35 -2.09 13.30
CA ALA A 26 -11.99 -3.29 12.75
C ALA A 26 -11.56 -4.59 13.47
N GLY A 27 -10.77 -4.50 14.55
CA GLY A 27 -10.37 -5.62 15.39
C GLY A 27 -9.09 -6.34 14.98
N TYR A 28 -8.26 -5.73 14.13
CA TYR A 28 -6.92 -6.25 13.83
C TYR A 28 -5.89 -5.78 14.85
N THR A 29 -4.96 -6.65 15.20
CA THR A 29 -3.69 -6.25 15.82
C THR A 29 -2.79 -5.73 14.71
N VAL A 30 -2.47 -4.43 14.74
CA VAL A 30 -1.81 -3.75 13.61
C VAL A 30 -0.35 -3.48 13.91
N ALA A 31 0.51 -3.84 12.94
CA ALA A 31 1.90 -3.40 12.87
C ALA A 31 2.10 -2.41 11.72
N GLY A 32 2.44 -1.18 12.06
CA GLY A 32 2.79 -0.12 11.10
C GLY A 32 4.29 -0.14 10.79
N VAL A 33 4.62 -0.25 9.50
CA VAL A 33 6.00 -0.27 8.98
C VAL A 33 6.27 1.00 8.18
N ASP A 34 7.34 1.71 8.46
CA ASP A 34 7.80 2.85 7.67
C ASP A 34 9.31 3.08 7.87
N ARG A 35 9.96 3.68 6.88
CA ARG A 35 11.35 4.13 7.03
C ARG A 35 11.48 5.38 7.90
N SER A 36 10.42 6.19 8.01
CA SER A 36 10.37 7.41 8.81
C SER A 36 9.98 7.10 10.25
N GLN A 37 10.96 7.07 11.14
CA GLN A 37 10.68 6.96 12.58
C GLN A 37 9.80 8.10 13.08
N GLU A 38 9.96 9.32 12.55
CA GLU A 38 9.14 10.46 12.94
C GLU A 38 7.68 10.29 12.47
N GLY A 39 7.45 9.76 11.27
CA GLY A 39 6.11 9.42 10.80
C GLY A 39 5.46 8.34 11.68
N LEU A 40 6.20 7.33 12.09
CA LEU A 40 5.69 6.27 12.96
C LEU A 40 5.28 6.77 14.34
N LYS A 41 5.87 7.85 14.87
CA LYS A 41 5.45 8.46 16.14
C LYS A 41 4.03 9.04 16.09
N GLN A 42 3.51 9.32 14.87
CA GLN A 42 2.14 9.82 14.68
C GLN A 42 1.08 8.71 14.77
N LEU A 43 1.48 7.44 14.80
CA LEU A 43 0.54 6.34 14.98
C LEU A 43 0.00 6.36 16.42
N PRO A 44 -1.32 6.08 16.60
CA PRO A 44 -1.92 5.94 17.91
C PRO A 44 -1.23 4.85 18.76
N ASP A 45 -1.42 4.96 20.06
CA ASP A 45 -1.02 3.91 20.98
C ASP A 45 -1.81 2.62 20.68
N GLY A 46 -1.15 1.46 20.87
CA GLY A 46 -1.72 0.15 20.55
C GLY A 46 -1.39 -0.33 19.13
N ILE A 47 -0.88 0.53 18.24
CA ILE A 47 -0.34 0.10 16.95
C ILE A 47 1.17 -0.12 17.09
N ARG A 48 1.65 -1.32 16.77
CA ARG A 48 3.07 -1.64 16.78
C ARG A 48 3.80 -0.79 15.73
N ARG A 49 4.94 -0.20 16.10
CA ARG A 49 5.74 0.69 15.25
C ARG A 49 7.04 -0.02 14.88
N GLU A 50 7.25 -0.23 13.58
CA GLU A 50 8.42 -0.93 13.04
C GLU A 50 9.15 -0.06 12.01
N ALA A 51 10.37 0.36 12.36
CA ALA A 51 11.21 1.13 11.44
C ALA A 51 11.96 0.20 10.49
N ALA A 52 11.64 0.29 9.20
CA ALA A 52 12.31 -0.44 8.12
C ALA A 52 12.09 0.30 6.80
N ASP A 53 13.00 0.12 5.82
CA ASP A 53 12.76 0.55 4.44
C ASP A 53 12.15 -0.60 3.63
N PRO A 54 10.86 -0.54 3.26
CA PRO A 54 10.22 -1.61 2.50
C PRO A 54 10.74 -1.74 1.06
N ALA A 55 11.47 -0.76 0.53
CA ALA A 55 12.12 -0.85 -0.77
C ALA A 55 13.42 -1.68 -0.74
N ASP A 56 13.97 -1.94 0.44
CA ASP A 56 15.07 -2.88 0.62
C ASP A 56 14.51 -4.29 0.89
N PRO A 57 14.83 -5.30 0.04
CA PRO A 57 14.28 -6.64 0.17
C PRO A 57 14.68 -7.36 1.48
N ALA A 58 15.89 -7.10 1.99
CA ALA A 58 16.35 -7.72 3.23
C ALA A 58 15.66 -7.08 4.45
N ALA A 59 15.49 -5.76 4.44
CA ALA A 59 14.75 -5.04 5.49
C ALA A 59 13.26 -5.41 5.51
N ALA A 60 12.63 -5.51 4.33
CA ALA A 60 11.24 -5.97 4.19
C ALA A 60 11.05 -7.37 4.77
N ARG A 61 11.94 -8.31 4.47
CA ARG A 61 11.90 -9.66 5.02
C ARG A 61 12.09 -9.65 6.53
N SER A 62 13.13 -8.99 7.01
CA SER A 62 13.46 -8.95 8.43
C SER A 62 12.35 -8.35 9.29
N VAL A 63 11.69 -7.28 8.82
CA VAL A 63 10.61 -6.65 9.58
C VAL A 63 9.36 -7.54 9.63
N VAL A 64 9.01 -8.22 8.55
CA VAL A 64 7.86 -9.15 8.53
C VAL A 64 8.13 -10.35 9.44
N ASP A 65 9.32 -10.94 9.39
CA ASP A 65 9.71 -12.08 10.25
C ASP A 65 9.68 -11.66 11.74
N ARG A 66 10.13 -10.46 12.08
CA ARG A 66 10.07 -9.93 13.46
C ARG A 66 8.62 -9.71 13.91
N ILE A 67 7.75 -9.11 13.06
CA ILE A 67 6.33 -8.94 13.37
C ILE A 67 5.69 -10.31 13.61
N ALA A 68 5.95 -11.29 12.76
CA ALA A 68 5.40 -12.63 12.92
C ALA A 68 5.82 -13.30 14.22
N ALA A 69 7.06 -13.09 14.67
CA ALA A 69 7.58 -13.65 15.91
C ALA A 69 7.06 -12.95 17.17
N GLU A 70 6.90 -11.62 17.14
CA GLU A 70 6.62 -10.81 18.33
C GLU A 70 5.14 -10.43 18.48
N VAL A 71 4.40 -10.35 17.37
CA VAL A 71 2.98 -9.96 17.34
C VAL A 71 2.10 -11.14 16.94
N GLY A 72 2.55 -11.93 15.96
CA GLY A 72 1.86 -13.09 15.43
C GLY A 72 1.90 -13.14 13.89
N PRO A 73 1.59 -14.31 13.30
CA PRO A 73 1.62 -14.48 11.86
C PRO A 73 0.61 -13.56 11.17
N PRO A 74 1.05 -12.73 10.20
CA PRO A 74 0.17 -11.81 9.51
C PRO A 74 -0.86 -12.56 8.66
N GLU A 75 -2.08 -12.00 8.56
CA GLU A 75 -3.12 -12.43 7.63
C GLU A 75 -3.44 -11.36 6.59
N VAL A 76 -3.03 -10.12 6.85
CA VAL A 76 -3.27 -8.96 5.97
C VAL A 76 -1.98 -8.20 5.75
N LEU A 77 -1.73 -7.83 4.49
CA LEU A 77 -0.74 -6.83 4.11
C LEU A 77 -1.43 -5.70 3.37
N VAL A 78 -1.28 -4.46 3.88
CA VAL A 78 -1.61 -3.26 3.14
C VAL A 78 -0.33 -2.50 2.82
N ASN A 79 -0.05 -2.29 1.54
CA ASN A 79 1.11 -1.52 1.11
C ASN A 79 0.68 -0.16 0.57
N THR A 80 0.89 0.89 1.37
CA THR A 80 0.69 2.29 1.00
C THR A 80 1.99 3.01 0.63
N VAL A 81 3.12 2.27 0.62
CA VAL A 81 4.43 2.83 0.26
C VAL A 81 4.39 3.36 -1.17
N GLY A 82 4.85 4.57 -1.34
CA GLY A 82 4.96 5.16 -2.66
C GLY A 82 5.59 6.54 -2.63
N THR A 83 6.10 6.92 -3.78
CA THR A 83 6.61 8.27 -4.02
C THR A 83 6.24 8.70 -5.43
N TYR A 84 6.31 9.99 -5.71
CA TYR A 84 6.08 10.52 -7.04
C TYR A 84 7.13 11.56 -7.41
N ARG A 85 7.40 11.68 -8.71
CA ARG A 85 8.11 12.79 -9.32
C ARG A 85 7.33 13.26 -10.54
N LEU A 86 7.18 14.56 -10.64
CA LEU A 86 6.67 15.21 -11.86
C LEU A 86 7.82 15.33 -12.86
N GLY A 87 7.53 15.17 -14.13
CA GLY A 87 8.48 15.29 -15.22
C GLY A 87 7.92 14.73 -16.52
N GLU A 88 8.22 15.40 -17.62
CA GLU A 88 7.87 14.95 -18.95
C GLU A 88 8.72 13.74 -19.36
N ALA A 89 8.21 12.92 -20.29
CA ALA A 89 8.91 11.73 -20.75
C ALA A 89 10.29 12.02 -21.38
N LEU A 90 10.39 13.15 -22.10
CA LEU A 90 11.64 13.52 -22.80
C LEU A 90 12.72 14.08 -21.86
N THR A 91 12.38 14.45 -20.64
CA THR A 91 13.31 15.00 -19.65
C THR A 91 13.51 14.08 -18.44
N ALA A 92 12.80 12.94 -18.39
CA ALA A 92 12.95 11.96 -17.34
C ALA A 92 14.35 11.34 -17.34
N THR A 93 15.00 11.32 -16.18
CA THR A 93 16.33 10.73 -16.02
C THR A 93 16.24 9.23 -15.70
N PRO A 94 17.33 8.46 -15.94
CA PRO A 94 17.41 7.08 -15.50
C PRO A 94 17.21 6.92 -13.98
N GLU A 95 17.67 7.90 -13.21
CA GLU A 95 17.55 7.94 -11.74
C GLU A 95 16.09 8.11 -11.31
N ASP A 96 15.33 8.96 -12.01
CA ASP A 96 13.90 9.15 -11.75
C ASP A 96 13.13 7.85 -11.99
N LEU A 97 13.41 7.18 -13.11
CA LEU A 97 12.75 5.91 -13.43
C LEU A 97 13.09 4.83 -12.41
N ARG A 98 14.39 4.67 -12.06
CA ARG A 98 14.81 3.70 -11.04
C ARG A 98 14.13 3.96 -9.70
N LEU A 99 14.17 5.20 -9.20
CA LEU A 99 13.54 5.56 -7.94
C LEU A 99 12.04 5.23 -7.93
N MET A 100 11.32 5.54 -9.02
CA MET A 100 9.90 5.24 -9.12
C MET A 100 9.63 3.73 -9.13
N ILE A 101 10.44 2.95 -9.84
CA ILE A 101 10.31 1.49 -9.87
C ILE A 101 10.69 0.89 -8.50
N ASP A 102 11.83 1.25 -7.94
CA ASP A 102 12.32 0.67 -6.69
C ASP A 102 11.33 0.90 -5.54
N VAL A 103 10.80 2.12 -5.41
CA VAL A 103 9.89 2.46 -4.32
C VAL A 103 8.47 1.97 -4.59
N ASN A 104 7.90 2.25 -5.78
CA ASN A 104 6.47 1.97 -6.02
C ASN A 104 6.19 0.52 -6.39
N VAL A 105 7.14 -0.19 -7.00
CA VAL A 105 6.98 -1.59 -7.43
C VAL A 105 7.79 -2.52 -6.53
N GLY A 106 9.05 -2.16 -6.26
CA GLY A 106 9.96 -2.97 -5.44
C GLY A 106 9.40 -3.21 -4.05
N ALA A 107 8.98 -2.15 -3.33
CA ALA A 107 8.40 -2.32 -1.99
C ALA A 107 7.18 -3.25 -1.99
N ALA A 108 6.30 -3.17 -3.00
CA ALA A 108 5.14 -4.05 -3.11
C ALA A 108 5.56 -5.52 -3.29
N LEU A 109 6.54 -5.77 -4.16
CA LEU A 109 7.04 -7.11 -4.44
C LEU A 109 7.75 -7.71 -3.23
N TRP A 110 8.67 -6.97 -2.59
CA TRP A 110 9.45 -7.47 -1.47
C TRP A 110 8.60 -7.75 -0.23
N LEU A 111 7.66 -6.87 0.09
CA LEU A 111 6.71 -7.10 1.18
C LEU A 111 5.80 -8.29 0.89
N THR A 112 5.34 -8.45 -0.35
CA THR A 112 4.54 -9.61 -0.74
C THR A 112 5.34 -10.90 -0.59
N GLN A 113 6.58 -10.94 -1.08
CA GLN A 113 7.46 -12.09 -0.91
C GLN A 113 7.72 -12.42 0.56
N ALA A 114 7.84 -11.41 1.40
CA ALA A 114 8.07 -11.59 2.84
C ALA A 114 6.84 -12.16 3.56
N VAL A 115 5.63 -11.71 3.22
CA VAL A 115 4.40 -12.12 3.93
C VAL A 115 3.82 -13.44 3.42
N VAL A 116 4.00 -13.78 2.15
CA VAL A 116 3.39 -14.97 1.50
C VAL A 116 3.68 -16.29 2.21
N PRO A 117 4.89 -16.57 2.76
CA PRO A 117 5.12 -17.80 3.52
C PRO A 117 4.10 -18.01 4.65
N TYR A 118 3.79 -16.96 5.42
CA TYR A 118 2.84 -16.99 6.53
C TYR A 118 1.39 -17.15 6.04
N LEU A 119 1.01 -16.42 4.99
CA LEU A 119 -0.33 -16.52 4.39
C LEU A 119 -0.57 -17.92 3.80
N ARG A 120 0.45 -18.51 3.17
CA ARG A 120 0.37 -19.86 2.61
C ARG A 120 0.23 -20.92 3.69
N GLU A 121 0.97 -20.80 4.80
CA GLU A 121 0.83 -21.72 5.94
C GLU A 121 -0.57 -21.64 6.55
N ARG A 122 -1.14 -20.43 6.60
CA ARG A 122 -2.51 -20.19 7.04
C ARG A 122 -3.56 -20.72 6.06
N GLY A 123 -3.23 -20.85 4.76
CA GLY A 123 -4.16 -21.21 3.68
C GLY A 123 -5.15 -20.09 3.30
N SER A 124 -4.92 -18.88 3.77
CA SER A 124 -5.76 -17.71 3.48
C SER A 124 -5.00 -16.41 3.75
N GLY A 125 -5.41 -15.32 3.08
CA GLY A 125 -4.85 -13.99 3.34
C GLY A 125 -5.37 -12.93 2.38
N SER A 126 -5.06 -11.68 2.68
CA SER A 126 -5.42 -10.56 1.81
C SER A 126 -4.27 -9.55 1.70
N ILE A 127 -3.95 -9.19 0.46
CA ILE A 127 -2.94 -8.17 0.14
C ILE A 127 -3.62 -7.05 -0.63
N VAL A 128 -3.40 -5.80 -0.20
CA VAL A 128 -3.90 -4.62 -0.91
C VAL A 128 -2.74 -3.65 -1.17
N HIS A 129 -2.54 -3.31 -2.44
CA HIS A 129 -1.59 -2.30 -2.88
C HIS A 129 -2.29 -0.96 -3.18
N VAL A 130 -1.55 0.14 -3.10
CA VAL A 130 -2.03 1.46 -3.51
C VAL A 130 -1.37 1.86 -4.82
N ALA A 131 -2.13 1.66 -5.92
CA ALA A 131 -1.79 2.15 -7.26
C ALA A 131 -2.08 3.66 -7.38
N ALA A 132 -2.45 4.14 -8.55
CA ALA A 132 -2.90 5.51 -8.76
C ALA A 132 -3.60 5.63 -10.11
N ARG A 133 -4.49 6.64 -10.29
CA ARG A 133 -5.13 6.92 -11.58
C ARG A 133 -4.14 7.05 -12.74
N PRO A 134 -2.98 7.76 -12.62
CA PRO A 134 -2.00 7.84 -13.70
C PRO A 134 -1.41 6.49 -14.14
N GLY A 135 -1.51 5.44 -13.32
CA GLY A 135 -1.15 4.07 -13.69
C GLY A 135 -2.22 3.34 -14.49
N LEU A 136 -3.45 3.87 -14.55
CA LEU A 136 -4.58 3.29 -15.29
C LEU A 136 -4.96 4.12 -16.51
N GLU A 137 -4.81 5.44 -16.39
CA GLU A 137 -5.15 6.41 -17.42
C GLU A 137 -3.93 7.28 -17.72
N PRO A 138 -3.53 7.44 -18.99
CA PRO A 138 -2.37 8.24 -19.36
C PRO A 138 -2.48 9.68 -18.84
N THR A 139 -1.41 10.14 -18.18
CA THR A 139 -1.33 11.50 -17.64
C THR A 139 0.00 12.13 -18.03
N ALA A 140 -0.05 13.27 -18.73
CA ALA A 140 1.15 14.01 -19.10
C ALA A 140 1.86 14.61 -17.88
N GLY A 141 3.17 14.86 -17.98
CA GLY A 141 3.97 15.50 -16.94
C GLY A 141 4.34 14.63 -15.74
N MET A 142 4.14 13.31 -15.81
CA MET A 142 4.53 12.38 -14.75
C MET A 142 4.93 10.98 -15.26
N ALA A 143 5.70 10.94 -16.33
CA ALA A 143 5.98 9.72 -17.09
C ALA A 143 6.56 8.57 -16.23
N ALA A 144 7.62 8.79 -15.48
CA ALA A 144 8.24 7.76 -14.64
C ALA A 144 7.29 7.25 -13.55
N TYR A 145 6.53 8.17 -12.93
CA TYR A 145 5.52 7.82 -11.92
C TYR A 145 4.39 6.99 -12.53
N ALA A 146 3.78 7.46 -13.62
CA ALA A 146 2.68 6.76 -14.28
C ALA A 146 3.08 5.34 -14.69
N VAL A 147 4.27 5.18 -15.30
CA VAL A 147 4.82 3.86 -15.67
C VAL A 147 4.98 2.96 -14.44
N SER A 148 5.53 3.47 -13.33
CA SER A 148 5.69 2.68 -12.11
C SER A 148 4.36 2.25 -11.50
N LYS A 149 3.34 3.11 -11.51
CA LYS A 149 2.00 2.77 -11.00
C LYS A 149 1.23 1.83 -11.95
N ALA A 150 1.45 1.92 -13.26
CA ALA A 150 0.95 0.94 -14.22
C ALA A 150 1.61 -0.43 -13.99
N ALA A 151 2.92 -0.47 -13.79
CA ALA A 151 3.64 -1.69 -13.45
C ALA A 151 3.13 -2.32 -12.13
N LEU A 152 2.86 -1.50 -11.10
CA LEU A 152 2.27 -1.98 -9.84
C LEU A 152 0.86 -2.56 -10.04
N ALA A 153 0.01 -1.89 -10.84
CA ALA A 153 -1.32 -2.39 -11.15
C ALA A 153 -1.26 -3.72 -11.92
N TYR A 154 -0.34 -3.87 -12.85
CA TYR A 154 -0.11 -5.12 -13.56
C TYR A 154 0.44 -6.21 -12.63
N LEU A 155 1.44 -5.88 -11.81
CA LEU A 155 2.00 -6.79 -10.80
C LEU A 155 0.93 -7.33 -9.85
N THR A 156 0.00 -6.49 -9.41
CA THR A 156 -1.13 -6.90 -8.56
C THR A 156 -1.93 -8.05 -9.21
N ARG A 157 -2.19 -7.97 -10.51
CA ARG A 157 -2.89 -9.03 -11.24
C ARG A 157 -2.06 -10.30 -11.42
N VAL A 158 -0.75 -10.16 -11.64
CA VAL A 158 0.16 -11.32 -11.70
C VAL A 158 0.19 -12.04 -10.36
N LEU A 159 0.38 -11.28 -9.27
CA LEU A 159 0.38 -11.84 -7.92
C LEU A 159 -0.95 -12.52 -7.56
N ASP A 160 -2.08 -11.95 -7.99
CA ASP A 160 -3.38 -12.58 -7.79
C ASP A 160 -3.46 -13.95 -8.49
N LEU A 161 -3.01 -14.06 -9.74
CA LEU A 161 -3.01 -15.34 -10.47
C LEU A 161 -2.12 -16.39 -9.81
N GLU A 162 -0.98 -15.99 -9.26
CA GLU A 162 -0.04 -16.90 -8.58
C GLU A 162 -0.50 -17.30 -7.17
N LEU A 163 -1.16 -16.39 -6.45
CA LEU A 163 -1.46 -16.57 -5.03
C LEU A 163 -2.91 -17.00 -4.75
N ARG A 164 -3.84 -16.76 -5.66
CA ARG A 164 -5.25 -17.19 -5.54
C ARG A 164 -5.41 -18.70 -5.32
N PRO A 165 -4.64 -19.58 -5.99
CA PRO A 165 -4.70 -21.02 -5.71
C PRO A 165 -4.27 -21.40 -4.28
N LEU A 166 -3.59 -20.49 -3.58
CA LEU A 166 -3.17 -20.64 -2.18
C LEU A 166 -4.19 -20.04 -1.19
N GLY A 167 -5.35 -19.59 -1.66
CA GLY A 167 -6.35 -18.93 -0.83
C GLY A 167 -6.02 -17.46 -0.49
N ILE A 168 -5.06 -16.85 -1.19
CA ILE A 168 -4.61 -15.48 -0.93
C ILE A 168 -5.18 -14.55 -1.99
N ARG A 169 -5.90 -13.51 -1.58
CA ARG A 169 -6.45 -12.46 -2.46
C ARG A 169 -5.47 -11.31 -2.59
N VAL A 170 -5.30 -10.79 -3.80
CA VAL A 170 -4.45 -9.62 -4.07
C VAL A 170 -5.23 -8.59 -4.86
N ASN A 171 -5.39 -7.39 -4.31
CA ASN A 171 -6.11 -6.28 -4.94
C ASN A 171 -5.29 -5.00 -4.89
N ALA A 172 -5.70 -3.99 -5.62
CA ALA A 172 -5.19 -2.62 -5.46
C ALA A 172 -6.32 -1.59 -5.48
N VAL A 173 -6.08 -0.47 -4.79
CA VAL A 173 -6.88 0.75 -4.90
C VAL A 173 -6.08 1.76 -5.72
N ALA A 174 -6.71 2.47 -6.63
CA ALA A 174 -6.10 3.47 -7.49
C ALA A 174 -6.74 4.85 -7.25
N PRO A 175 -6.27 5.62 -6.27
CA PRO A 175 -6.76 6.97 -6.04
C PRO A 175 -6.38 7.92 -7.18
N GLN A 176 -7.16 8.99 -7.38
CA GLN A 176 -6.78 10.10 -8.25
C GLN A 176 -5.78 11.01 -7.54
N LEU A 177 -6.26 11.75 -6.57
CA LEU A 177 -5.51 12.71 -5.78
C LEU A 177 -5.95 12.59 -4.33
N LEU A 178 -5.00 12.47 -3.42
CA LEU A 178 -5.30 12.42 -1.99
C LEU A 178 -5.26 13.82 -1.38
N ASP A 179 -6.29 14.17 -0.64
CA ASP A 179 -6.33 15.38 0.19
C ASP A 179 -5.49 15.19 1.44
N THR A 180 -4.19 15.38 1.31
CA THR A 180 -3.24 15.27 2.41
C THR A 180 -2.59 16.59 2.73
N ALA A 181 -2.17 16.76 3.98
CA ALA A 181 -1.43 17.95 4.41
C ALA A 181 -0.18 18.21 3.55
N LYS A 182 0.45 17.13 3.06
CA LYS A 182 1.61 17.20 2.16
C LYS A 182 1.23 17.72 0.77
N ASN A 183 0.06 17.36 0.25
CA ASN A 183 -0.35 17.71 -1.11
C ASN A 183 -0.96 19.11 -1.19
N ARG A 184 -1.76 19.51 -0.19
CA ARG A 184 -2.50 20.78 -0.15
C ARG A 184 -1.70 22.02 -0.54
N PRO A 185 -0.45 22.24 -0.08
CA PRO A 185 0.31 23.44 -0.43
C PRO A 185 0.69 23.56 -1.91
N TYR A 186 0.65 22.46 -2.65
CA TYR A 186 1.10 22.38 -4.04
C TYR A 186 -0.04 22.24 -5.05
N LEU A 187 -1.30 22.23 -4.57
CA LEU A 187 -2.45 21.96 -5.41
C LEU A 187 -3.32 23.22 -5.57
N PRO A 188 -3.69 23.56 -6.81
CA PRO A 188 -4.73 24.56 -7.07
C PRO A 188 -6.06 24.19 -6.39
N ALA A 189 -6.85 25.20 -6.04
CA ALA A 189 -8.10 25.02 -5.29
C ALA A 189 -9.14 24.16 -6.05
N ASP A 190 -9.15 24.25 -7.36
CA ASP A 190 -10.01 23.43 -8.22
C ASP A 190 -9.64 21.94 -8.20
N LEU A 191 -8.35 21.61 -8.13
CA LEU A 191 -7.91 20.21 -7.97
C LEU A 191 -8.17 19.70 -6.55
N LEU A 192 -8.01 20.55 -5.53
CA LEU A 192 -8.33 20.17 -4.15
C LEU A 192 -9.80 19.84 -3.96
N ALA A 193 -10.72 20.54 -4.68
CA ALA A 193 -12.15 20.26 -4.62
C ALA A 193 -12.52 18.84 -5.07
N HIS A 194 -11.65 18.19 -5.84
CA HIS A 194 -11.83 16.82 -6.33
C HIS A 194 -10.87 15.82 -5.67
N ALA A 195 -10.13 16.26 -4.66
CA ALA A 195 -9.22 15.37 -3.93
C ALA A 195 -10.01 14.45 -2.98
N VAL A 196 -9.55 13.20 -2.88
CA VAL A 196 -10.21 12.18 -2.08
C VAL A 196 -9.58 12.15 -0.68
N ALA A 197 -10.42 12.17 0.34
CA ALA A 197 -9.94 12.05 1.72
C ALA A 197 -9.25 10.69 1.95
N PRO A 198 -8.11 10.66 2.65
CA PRO A 198 -7.43 9.41 3.02
C PRO A 198 -8.37 8.40 3.71
N GLU A 199 -9.31 8.89 4.51
CA GLU A 199 -10.31 8.09 5.22
C GLU A 199 -11.19 7.29 4.28
N ALA A 200 -11.62 7.88 3.16
CA ALA A 200 -12.45 7.21 2.17
C ALA A 200 -11.68 6.10 1.42
N ILE A 201 -10.40 6.33 1.13
CA ILE A 201 -9.54 5.29 0.56
C ILE A 201 -9.28 4.17 1.57
N ALA A 202 -9.05 4.52 2.83
CA ALA A 202 -8.86 3.53 3.89
C ALA A 202 -10.11 2.67 4.11
N ASP A 203 -11.34 3.21 3.97
CA ASP A 203 -12.58 2.43 4.02
C ASP A 203 -12.65 1.37 2.91
N ILE A 204 -12.25 1.73 1.69
CA ILE A 204 -12.15 0.78 0.57
C ILE A 204 -11.11 -0.32 0.90
N ILE A 205 -9.96 0.06 1.45
CA ILE A 205 -8.91 -0.89 1.83
C ILE A 205 -9.43 -1.85 2.89
N VAL A 206 -10.06 -1.36 3.95
CA VAL A 206 -10.66 -2.18 5.03
C VAL A 206 -11.70 -3.15 4.46
N TYR A 207 -12.57 -2.69 3.55
CA TYR A 207 -13.50 -3.57 2.86
C TYR A 207 -12.75 -4.67 2.08
N LEU A 208 -11.75 -4.32 1.27
CA LEU A 208 -11.02 -5.28 0.43
C LEU A 208 -10.29 -6.36 1.24
N VAL A 209 -9.83 -6.06 2.45
CA VAL A 209 -9.19 -7.07 3.31
C VAL A 209 -10.20 -7.89 4.12
N SER A 210 -11.43 -7.43 4.25
CA SER A 210 -12.48 -8.11 5.04
C SER A 210 -13.02 -9.37 4.35
N ASP A 211 -13.73 -10.20 5.12
CA ASP A 211 -14.43 -11.38 4.63
C ASP A 211 -15.57 -11.03 3.67
N ALA A 212 -16.15 -9.83 3.80
CA ALA A 212 -17.19 -9.34 2.89
C ALA A 212 -16.69 -9.19 1.44
N ALA A 213 -15.38 -9.01 1.25
CA ALA A 213 -14.73 -8.94 -0.06
C ALA A 213 -14.19 -10.30 -0.54
N ALA A 214 -14.61 -11.44 0.05
CA ALA A 214 -14.14 -12.77 -0.34
C ALA A 214 -14.19 -13.05 -1.86
N PRO A 215 -15.22 -12.63 -2.63
CA PRO A 215 -15.26 -12.85 -4.07
C PRO A 215 -14.38 -11.89 -4.89
N VAL A 216 -13.73 -10.90 -4.25
CA VAL A 216 -12.95 -9.86 -4.93
C VAL A 216 -11.47 -10.18 -4.85
N SER A 217 -10.85 -10.51 -5.99
CA SER A 217 -9.41 -10.74 -6.13
C SER A 217 -8.94 -10.36 -7.53
N GLY A 218 -7.74 -9.82 -7.66
CA GLY A 218 -7.18 -9.31 -8.92
C GLY A 218 -7.76 -7.97 -9.36
N ALA A 219 -8.59 -7.33 -8.53
CA ALA A 219 -9.21 -6.06 -8.84
C ALA A 219 -8.24 -4.88 -8.67
N ILE A 220 -8.30 -3.95 -9.61
CA ILE A 220 -7.74 -2.61 -9.45
C ILE A 220 -8.93 -1.66 -9.32
N VAL A 221 -9.20 -1.17 -8.13
CA VAL A 221 -10.39 -0.39 -7.80
C VAL A 221 -10.11 1.10 -8.01
N PRO A 222 -10.67 1.75 -9.05
CA PRO A 222 -10.58 3.19 -9.20
C PRO A 222 -11.30 3.89 -8.02
N ALA A 223 -10.65 4.90 -7.45
CA ALA A 223 -11.18 5.68 -6.33
C ALA A 223 -10.88 7.17 -6.59
N TYR A 224 -11.62 7.75 -7.52
CA TYR A 224 -11.32 9.07 -8.08
C TYR A 224 -12.09 10.20 -7.41
N GLY A 225 -12.98 9.90 -6.49
CA GLY A 225 -13.94 10.84 -5.92
C GLY A 225 -15.19 10.98 -6.77
N ALA A 226 -16.12 11.82 -6.32
CA ALA A 226 -17.35 12.14 -7.02
C ALA A 226 -17.20 13.48 -7.79
#